data_6e30ae728fae6f140c63416fed5f6c0d
#
_entry.id   6e30ae728fae6f140c63416fed5f6c0d
#
_cell.length_a   1.000
_cell.length_b   1.000
_cell.length_c   1.000
_cell.angle_alpha   90.00
_cell.angle_beta   90.00
_cell.angle_gamma   90.00
#
_symmetry.space_group_name_H-M   'P 1'
#
loop_
_entity.id
_entity.type
_entity.pdbx_description
1 polymer ?
#
loop_
_entity_poly.entity_id
_entity_poly.type
_entity_poly.pdbx_seq_one_letter_code
_entity_poly.pdbx_strand_id
1 'polypeptide(L)' 'MIYGIVYYTKSGRGYLFQQAFEEQHAMEIAGKMNDLLATGATMYNDKFYGKLDLRDVEYFTVEPSSEMY' A
#
# COMPACT_ATOMS: atom_id res chain seq x y z
N MET A 1 -3.24 12.63 -13.11
CA MET A 1 -3.31 12.53 -11.64
C MET A 1 -2.53 11.31 -11.18
N ILE A 2 -1.88 11.40 -10.04
CA ILE A 2 -1.17 10.29 -9.45
C ILE A 2 -1.99 9.74 -8.30
N TYR A 3 -2.02 8.42 -8.17
CA TYR A 3 -2.72 7.74 -7.10
C TYR A 3 -1.70 7.11 -6.18
N GLY A 4 -1.81 7.37 -4.89
CA GLY A 4 -0.96 6.77 -3.89
C GLY A 4 -1.59 5.51 -3.32
N ILE A 5 -0.80 4.45 -3.25
CA ILE A 5 -1.19 3.26 -2.50
C ILE A 5 -0.62 3.46 -1.09
N VAL A 6 -1.51 3.64 -0.14
CA VAL A 6 -1.17 4.00 1.24
C VAL A 6 -1.55 2.84 2.15
N TYR A 7 -0.72 2.56 3.14
CA TYR A 7 -1.11 1.63 4.17
C TYR A 7 -1.22 2.32 5.52
N TYR A 8 -2.14 1.84 6.33
CA TYR A 8 -2.35 2.35 7.68
C TYR A 8 -1.98 1.29 8.69
N THR A 9 -1.27 1.74 9.72
CA THR A 9 -0.89 0.86 10.82
C THR A 9 -2.02 0.76 11.83
N LYS A 10 -1.92 -0.22 12.71
CA LYS A 10 -2.91 -0.40 13.78
C LYS A 10 -2.94 0.78 14.74
N SER A 11 -1.87 1.57 14.80
CA SER A 11 -1.81 2.79 15.58
C SER A 11 -2.44 4.00 14.88
N GLY A 12 -2.91 3.82 13.64
CA GLY A 12 -3.58 4.88 12.88
C GLY A 12 -2.67 5.74 12.03
N ARG A 13 -1.41 5.39 11.88
CA ARG A 13 -0.48 6.14 11.03
C ARG A 13 -0.58 5.68 9.59
N GLY A 14 -0.53 6.63 8.65
CA GLY A 14 -0.56 6.34 7.23
C GLY A 14 0.82 6.54 6.60
N TYR A 15 1.17 5.63 5.69
CA TYR A 15 2.45 5.70 4.97
C TYR A 15 2.23 5.39 3.51
N LEU A 16 2.96 6.12 2.66
CA LEU A 16 2.93 5.84 1.23
C LEU A 16 3.74 4.57 0.94
N PHE A 17 3.12 3.65 0.21
CA PHE A 17 3.78 2.42 -0.22
C PHE A 17 4.28 2.54 -1.66
N GLN A 18 3.38 2.80 -2.60
CA GLN A 18 3.70 2.95 -4.01
C GLN A 18 2.80 4.00 -4.64
N GLN A 19 3.10 4.36 -5.89
CA GLN A 19 2.29 5.29 -6.67
C GLN A 19 1.98 4.68 -8.02
N ALA A 20 0.85 5.06 -8.60
CA ALA A 20 0.46 4.63 -9.93
C ALA A 20 -0.25 5.79 -10.64
N PHE A 21 -0.15 5.81 -11.97
CA PHE A 21 -0.79 6.85 -12.78
C PHE A 21 -2.26 6.56 -13.06
N GLU A 22 -2.68 5.31 -12.94
CA GLU A 22 -4.05 4.89 -13.20
C GLU A 22 -4.68 4.37 -11.92
N GLU A 23 -5.91 4.80 -11.67
CA GLU A 23 -6.65 4.39 -10.47
C GLU A 23 -6.82 2.87 -10.41
N GLN A 24 -7.18 2.27 -11.54
CA GLN A 24 -7.40 0.83 -11.57
C GLN A 24 -6.13 0.05 -11.20
N HIS A 25 -4.98 0.50 -11.70
CA HIS A 25 -3.71 -0.12 -11.37
C HIS A 25 -3.41 0.02 -9.88
N ALA A 26 -3.66 1.21 -9.32
CA ALA A 26 -3.46 1.43 -7.89
C ALA A 26 -4.37 0.52 -7.06
N MET A 27 -5.62 0.35 -7.47
CA MET A 27 -6.57 -0.51 -6.77
C MET A 27 -6.16 -1.98 -6.84
N GLU A 28 -5.59 -2.41 -7.97
CA GLU A 28 -5.08 -3.78 -8.10
C GLU A 28 -3.92 -4.03 -7.13
N ILE A 29 -3.00 -3.07 -7.01
CA ILE A 29 -1.89 -3.17 -6.07
C ILE A 29 -2.40 -3.23 -4.64
N ALA A 30 -3.29 -2.32 -4.27
CA ALA A 30 -3.85 -2.28 -2.91
C ALA A 30 -4.61 -3.58 -2.58
N GLY A 31 -5.40 -4.08 -3.54
CA GLY A 31 -6.14 -5.32 -3.37
C GLY A 31 -5.21 -6.51 -3.15
N LYS A 32 -4.13 -6.59 -3.93
CA LYS A 32 -3.14 -7.65 -3.79
C LYS A 32 -2.49 -7.61 -2.41
N MET A 33 -2.16 -6.43 -1.92
CA MET A 33 -1.55 -6.29 -0.60
C MET A 33 -2.53 -6.63 0.51
N ASN A 34 -3.80 -6.25 0.36
CA ASN A 34 -4.82 -6.64 1.33
C ASN A 34 -5.05 -8.15 1.34
N ASP A 35 -4.96 -8.79 0.19
CA ASP A 35 -5.05 -10.26 0.13
C ASP A 35 -3.90 -10.92 0.89
N LEU A 36 -2.69 -10.36 0.79
CA LEU A 36 -1.55 -10.84 1.56
C LEU A 36 -1.80 -10.71 3.06
N LEU A 37 -2.35 -9.57 3.49
CA LEU A 37 -2.70 -9.39 4.91
C LEU A 37 -3.72 -10.44 5.36
N ALA A 38 -4.69 -10.73 4.52
CA ALA A 38 -5.73 -11.72 4.83
C ALA A 38 -5.16 -13.13 4.98
N THR A 39 -4.06 -13.44 4.32
CA THR A 39 -3.39 -14.74 4.45
C THR A 39 -2.53 -14.84 5.70
N GLY A 40 -2.39 -13.75 6.46
CA GLY A 40 -1.53 -13.73 7.63
C GLY A 40 -0.05 -13.50 7.32
N ALA A 41 0.26 -13.02 6.13
CA ALA A 41 1.64 -12.71 5.77
C ALA A 41 2.20 -11.64 6.69
N THR A 42 3.45 -11.81 7.11
CA THR A 42 4.11 -10.88 8.05
C THR A 42 5.17 -10.02 7.38
N MET A 43 5.52 -10.33 6.13
CA MET A 43 6.59 -9.63 5.41
C MET A 43 6.28 -9.63 3.93
N TYR A 44 6.59 -8.52 3.27
CA TYR A 44 6.53 -8.41 1.82
C TYR A 44 7.87 -7.93 1.31
N ASN A 45 8.43 -8.64 0.31
CA ASN A 45 9.67 -8.24 -0.34
C ASN A 45 9.33 -7.62 -1.68
N ASP A 46 9.70 -6.37 -1.86
CA ASP A 46 9.51 -5.66 -3.11
C ASP A 46 10.85 -5.45 -3.79
N LYS A 47 10.89 -5.65 -5.11
CA LYS A 47 12.13 -5.51 -5.88
C LYS A 47 12.70 -4.10 -5.80
N PHE A 48 11.83 -3.10 -5.73
CA PHE A 48 12.22 -1.69 -5.84
C PHE A 48 12.29 -1.00 -4.48
N TYR A 49 11.43 -1.40 -3.56
CA TYR A 49 11.26 -0.69 -2.29
C TYR A 49 11.81 -1.45 -1.09
N GLY A 50 12.23 -2.70 -1.30
CA GLY A 50 12.80 -3.51 -0.24
C GLY A 50 11.75 -4.25 0.58
N LYS A 51 12.06 -4.46 1.86
CA LYS A 51 11.19 -5.24 2.74
C LYS A 51 10.19 -4.34 3.44
N LEU A 52 8.96 -4.79 3.49
CA LEU A 52 7.90 -4.14 4.26
C LEU A 52 7.41 -5.11 5.32
N ASP A 53 7.46 -4.68 6.59
CA ASP A 53 6.93 -5.46 7.70
C ASP A 53 5.42 -5.25 7.77
N LEU A 54 4.67 -6.34 7.60
CA LEU A 54 3.21 -6.29 7.56
C LEU A 54 2.56 -6.53 8.92
N ARG A 55 3.33 -6.83 9.96
CA ARG A 55 2.76 -7.21 11.25
C ARG A 55 1.95 -6.11 11.90
N ASP A 56 2.30 -4.86 11.66
CA ASP A 56 1.58 -3.71 12.22
C ASP A 56 0.65 -3.04 11.21
N VAL A 57 0.57 -3.55 10.00
CA VAL A 57 -0.26 -2.97 8.95
C VAL A 57 -1.69 -3.49 9.08
N GLU A 58 -2.65 -2.57 9.10
CA GLU A 58 -4.06 -2.91 9.19
C GLU A 58 -4.69 -3.10 7.82
N TYR A 59 -4.45 -2.18 6.89
CA TYR A 59 -5.00 -2.27 5.55
C TYR A 59 -4.26 -1.35 4.58
N PHE A 60 -4.45 -1.63 3.28
CA PHE A 60 -3.98 -0.78 2.19
C PHE A 60 -5.17 -0.13 1.51
N THR A 61 -5.00 1.10 1.04
CA THR A 61 -6.03 1.83 0.32
C THR A 61 -5.42 2.69 -0.77
N VAL A 62 -6.26 3.24 -1.64
CA VAL A 62 -5.82 4.13 -2.71
C VAL A 62 -6.33 5.54 -2.40
N GLU A 63 -5.43 6.51 -2.50
CA GLU A 63 -5.77 7.91 -2.29
C GLU A 63 -5.24 8.73 -3.46
N PRO A 64 -6.04 9.64 -4.02
CA PRO A 64 -5.53 10.56 -5.02
C PRO A 64 -4.50 11.48 -4.38
N SER A 65 -3.41 11.73 -5.10
CA SER A 65 -2.30 12.45 -4.51
C SER A 65 -1.74 13.48 -5.46
N SER A 66 -2.44 14.58 -5.59
CA SER A 66 -1.97 15.73 -6.37
C SER A 66 -0.83 16.45 -5.69
N GLU A 67 -0.55 16.13 -4.45
CA GLU A 67 0.47 16.80 -3.64
C GLU A 67 1.84 16.13 -3.72
N MET A 68 1.95 15.04 -4.44
CA MET A 68 3.18 14.26 -4.54
C MET A 68 4.06 14.66 -5.71
N TYR A 69 3.83 15.81 -6.26
CA TYR A 69 4.65 16.32 -7.36
C TYR A 69 5.76 17.19 -6.81
#